data_5b72c68dd24c7badf58284e1cd520e0e
#
_entry.id   5b72c68dd24c7badf58284e1cd520e0e
#
_cell.length_a   1.000
_cell.length_b   1.000
_cell.length_c   1.000
_cell.angle_alpha   90.00
_cell.angle_beta   90.00
_cell.angle_gamma   90.00
#
_symmetry.space_group_name_H-M   'P 1'
#
loop_
_entity.id
_entity.type
_entity.pdbx_description
1 polymer ?
#
loop_
_entity_poly.entity_id
_entity_poly.type
_entity_poly.pdbx_seq_one_letter_code
_entity_poly.pdbx_strand_id
1 'polypeptide(L)'
;VSLDAHGENKHVLELWHGPTCAFKDMALQILPHLLTKSLEKTADGKTAVILVATSGDTGKAALEGFRDVAGTEMIVFYPENGVSPMQKRQMDTQAGENLCVCAIEGNFDDAQTGVKRIFTDEAVKAALAAKGKMFSSANSINWGRLLPQIVYYFSAYLDLVQAGKTAMGAPINVVVPTGNFGNILAAYYAKRMGLPVRKFICASNRNNILTDFIRTGVYDRNRGFYTTISPSMDILVSSNLERLLFHLCGEDDKKLAAWMEALQSGGAYTVDGDTADAVRALFWAGCCDDAETVGVIRDVFARDGYLCDTHTAVAMGVYAQYKAETGDDTPAVIASTASPYKFSDSVLDAFGCEKP
;
A
#
# COMPACT_ATOMS: atom_id res chain seq x y z
N VAL A 1 1.33 19.35 -2.04
CA VAL A 1 2.42 20.29 -1.69
C VAL A 1 3.48 20.25 -2.77
N SER A 2 3.89 21.41 -3.29
CA SER A 2 4.98 21.52 -4.29
C SER A 2 6.30 21.76 -3.58
N LEU A 3 7.30 20.95 -3.90
CA LEU A 3 8.66 21.09 -3.38
C LEU A 3 9.61 21.50 -4.51
N ASP A 4 9.29 22.63 -5.16
CA ASP A 4 9.99 23.12 -6.36
C ASP A 4 11.12 24.10 -6.06
N ALA A 5 11.39 24.42 -4.81
CA ALA A 5 12.32 25.50 -4.45
C ALA A 5 13.71 25.39 -5.14
N HIS A 6 14.06 24.19 -5.60
CA HIS A 6 15.34 23.90 -6.28
C HIS A 6 15.16 23.37 -7.72
N GLY A 7 13.99 23.61 -8.36
CA GLY A 7 13.74 23.26 -9.76
C GLY A 7 13.60 21.75 -10.04
N GLU A 8 13.31 20.94 -9.02
CA GLU A 8 13.26 19.48 -9.18
C GLU A 8 11.90 18.97 -9.69
N ASN A 9 10.94 19.84 -10.00
CA ASN A 9 9.57 19.46 -10.46
C ASN A 9 8.94 18.35 -9.61
N LYS A 10 9.11 18.46 -8.29
CA LYS A 10 8.72 17.46 -7.30
C LYS A 10 7.50 17.93 -6.52
N HIS A 11 6.43 17.13 -6.56
CA HIS A 11 5.15 17.47 -5.94
C HIS A 11 4.70 16.33 -5.05
N VAL A 12 4.31 16.63 -3.81
CA VAL A 12 3.86 15.66 -2.82
C VAL A 12 2.35 15.59 -2.80
N LEU A 13 1.82 14.40 -3.00
CA LEU A 13 0.40 14.09 -2.82
C LEU A 13 0.19 13.55 -1.41
N GLU A 14 -0.27 14.41 -0.49
CA GLU A 14 -0.55 14.05 0.89
C GLU A 14 -1.88 13.31 1.00
N LEU A 15 -1.82 12.03 1.31
CA LEU A 15 -2.97 11.12 1.38
C LEU A 15 -3.38 10.78 2.83
N TRP A 16 -2.86 11.51 3.81
CA TRP A 16 -2.98 11.18 5.24
C TRP A 16 -3.82 12.19 6.04
N HIS A 17 -4.60 13.04 5.39
CA HIS A 17 -5.52 13.98 6.06
C HIS A 17 -6.86 13.35 6.47
N GLY A 18 -7.00 12.04 6.35
CA GLY A 18 -8.16 11.28 6.82
C GLY A 18 -8.10 10.98 8.32
N PRO A 19 -9.14 10.32 8.87
CA PRO A 19 -9.33 10.13 10.32
C PRO A 19 -8.24 9.29 10.99
N THR A 20 -7.53 8.44 10.24
CA THR A 20 -6.46 7.61 10.81
C THR A 20 -5.06 8.02 10.37
N CYS A 21 -4.96 9.15 9.68
CA CYS A 21 -3.71 9.74 9.21
C CYS A 21 -2.87 8.81 8.30
N ALA A 22 -3.54 8.04 7.42
CA ALA A 22 -2.91 7.19 6.42
C ALA A 22 -3.76 7.14 5.13
N PHE A 23 -3.11 6.91 3.97
CA PHE A 23 -3.78 6.85 2.67
C PHE A 23 -4.89 5.81 2.59
N LYS A 24 -4.84 4.82 3.44
CA LYS A 24 -5.81 3.72 3.51
C LYS A 24 -7.23 4.20 3.81
N ASP A 25 -7.34 5.36 4.47
CA ASP A 25 -8.63 6.01 4.77
C ASP A 25 -9.44 6.29 3.49
N MET A 26 -8.78 6.69 2.40
CA MET A 26 -9.46 7.00 1.13
C MET A 26 -10.35 5.86 0.63
N ALA A 27 -9.87 4.63 0.78
CA ALA A 27 -10.64 3.46 0.37
C ALA A 27 -11.50 2.89 1.50
N LEU A 28 -10.99 2.88 2.73
CA LEU A 28 -11.67 2.23 3.85
C LEU A 28 -12.85 3.03 4.41
N GLN A 29 -12.96 4.31 4.11
CA GLN A 29 -14.17 5.09 4.41
C GLN A 29 -15.33 4.78 3.45
N ILE A 30 -15.06 4.40 2.20
CA ILE A 30 -16.11 4.11 1.21
C ILE A 30 -16.41 2.60 1.07
N LEU A 31 -15.43 1.73 1.32
CA LEU A 31 -15.57 0.29 1.17
C LEU A 31 -16.74 -0.29 1.97
N PRO A 32 -17.01 0.08 3.24
CA PRO A 32 -18.13 -0.42 3.99
C PRO A 32 -19.47 -0.18 3.31
N HIS A 33 -19.66 1.01 2.74
CA HIS A 33 -20.88 1.37 2.01
C HIS A 33 -21.06 0.59 0.70
N LEU A 34 -19.96 0.35 -0.03
CA LEU A 34 -19.99 -0.50 -1.23
C LEU A 34 -20.29 -1.95 -0.86
N LEU A 35 -19.68 -2.45 0.23
CA LEU A 35 -19.88 -3.81 0.70
C LEU A 35 -21.31 -4.03 1.15
N THR A 36 -21.88 -3.18 2.00
CA THR A 36 -23.27 -3.32 2.49
C THR A 36 -24.27 -3.28 1.35
N LYS A 37 -24.10 -2.37 0.38
CA LYS A 37 -24.96 -2.32 -0.82
C LYS A 37 -24.81 -3.54 -1.73
N SER A 38 -23.64 -4.15 -1.76
CA SER A 38 -23.43 -5.42 -2.46
C SER A 38 -24.11 -6.56 -1.75
N LEU A 39 -23.97 -6.66 -0.40
CA LEU A 39 -24.58 -7.69 0.41
C LEU A 39 -26.12 -7.67 0.34
N GLU A 40 -26.74 -6.49 0.30
CA GLU A 40 -28.17 -6.33 0.10
C GLU A 40 -28.65 -7.02 -1.21
N LYS A 41 -27.79 -7.06 -2.22
CA LYS A 41 -28.13 -7.63 -3.54
C LYS A 41 -27.75 -9.10 -3.71
N THR A 42 -26.74 -9.57 -3.00
CA THR A 42 -26.10 -10.87 -3.29
C THR A 42 -26.10 -11.86 -2.15
N ALA A 43 -26.39 -11.43 -0.90
CA ALA A 43 -26.14 -12.23 0.29
C ALA A 43 -27.38 -12.48 1.17
N ASP A 44 -28.60 -12.24 0.65
CA ASP A 44 -29.87 -12.52 1.34
C ASP A 44 -29.91 -12.02 2.81
N GLY A 45 -29.37 -10.82 3.05
CA GLY A 45 -29.39 -10.19 4.38
C GLY A 45 -28.36 -10.75 5.37
N LYS A 46 -27.37 -11.52 4.92
CA LYS A 46 -26.31 -12.03 5.79
C LYS A 46 -25.38 -10.90 6.27
N THR A 47 -24.92 -11.04 7.51
CA THR A 47 -23.90 -10.17 8.09
C THR A 47 -22.50 -10.58 7.61
N ALA A 48 -21.70 -9.64 7.14
CA ALA A 48 -20.30 -9.89 6.80
C ALA A 48 -19.40 -9.85 8.05
N VAL A 49 -18.68 -10.92 8.32
CA VAL A 49 -17.62 -10.97 9.32
C VAL A 49 -16.28 -10.75 8.62
N ILE A 50 -15.65 -9.63 8.92
CA ILE A 50 -14.45 -9.18 8.25
C ILE A 50 -13.25 -9.47 9.15
N LEU A 51 -12.34 -10.34 8.69
CA LEU A 51 -11.09 -10.62 9.38
C LEU A 51 -9.95 -9.85 8.73
N VAL A 52 -9.14 -9.19 9.55
CA VAL A 52 -7.97 -8.42 9.11
C VAL A 52 -6.77 -8.80 9.94
N ALA A 53 -5.70 -9.29 9.30
CA ALA A 53 -4.36 -9.28 9.88
C ALA A 53 -3.68 -7.97 9.49
N THR A 54 -3.02 -7.29 10.42
CA THR A 54 -2.43 -5.98 10.17
C THR A 54 -1.06 -5.81 10.82
N SER A 55 -0.21 -5.02 10.16
CA SER A 55 1.02 -4.44 10.71
C SER A 55 0.80 -3.01 11.25
N GLY A 56 -0.47 -2.59 11.45
CA GLY A 56 -0.85 -1.30 12.05
C GLY A 56 -1.88 -0.52 11.24
N ASP A 57 -1.47 0.21 10.22
CA ASP A 57 -2.32 1.19 9.49
C ASP A 57 -3.59 0.59 8.88
N THR A 58 -3.49 -0.59 8.27
CA THR A 58 -4.67 -1.21 7.63
C THR A 58 -5.73 -1.58 8.66
N GLY A 59 -5.30 -2.13 9.81
CA GLY A 59 -6.22 -2.47 10.89
C GLY A 59 -6.94 -1.25 11.42
N LYS A 60 -6.20 -0.19 11.76
CA LYS A 60 -6.81 1.05 12.27
C LYS A 60 -7.77 1.69 11.27
N ALA A 61 -7.36 1.81 10.01
CA ALA A 61 -8.23 2.40 8.99
C ALA A 61 -9.49 1.55 8.72
N ALA A 62 -9.37 0.22 8.79
CA ALA A 62 -10.51 -0.68 8.66
C ALA A 62 -11.47 -0.56 9.86
N LEU A 63 -10.94 -0.55 11.08
CA LEU A 63 -11.75 -0.33 12.29
C LEU A 63 -12.53 0.98 12.22
N GLU A 64 -11.88 2.07 11.82
CA GLU A 64 -12.54 3.37 11.70
C GLU A 64 -13.63 3.37 10.63
N GLY A 65 -13.34 2.83 9.44
CA GLY A 65 -14.29 2.82 8.33
C GLY A 65 -15.52 1.92 8.56
N PHE A 66 -15.34 0.80 9.28
CA PHE A 66 -16.41 -0.15 9.56
C PHE A 66 -17.10 0.07 10.91
N ARG A 67 -16.69 1.09 11.67
CA ARG A 67 -17.29 1.40 12.97
C ARG A 67 -18.80 1.60 12.86
N ASP A 68 -19.53 0.76 13.58
CA ASP A 68 -21.01 0.77 13.70
C ASP A 68 -21.75 0.70 12.36
N VAL A 69 -21.10 0.14 11.31
CA VAL A 69 -21.74 -0.07 10.02
C VAL A 69 -22.64 -1.32 10.10
N ALA A 70 -23.94 -1.12 9.92
CA ALA A 70 -24.94 -2.18 9.98
C ALA A 70 -24.64 -3.33 8.98
N GLY A 71 -24.86 -4.57 9.41
CA GLY A 71 -24.61 -5.76 8.59
C GLY A 71 -23.13 -6.14 8.46
N THR A 72 -22.26 -5.52 9.28
CA THR A 72 -20.83 -5.86 9.33
C THR A 72 -20.37 -6.12 10.77
N GLU A 73 -19.46 -7.05 10.94
CA GLU A 73 -18.68 -7.28 12.16
C GLU A 73 -17.21 -7.38 11.75
N MET A 74 -16.31 -6.84 12.57
CA MET A 74 -14.89 -6.83 12.23
C MET A 74 -14.04 -7.34 13.38
N ILE A 75 -13.06 -8.20 13.03
CA ILE A 75 -12.03 -8.66 13.94
C ILE A 75 -10.67 -8.35 13.34
N VAL A 76 -9.88 -7.57 14.07
CA VAL A 76 -8.51 -7.21 13.67
C VAL A 76 -7.51 -7.93 14.55
N PHE A 77 -6.57 -8.63 13.93
CA PHE A 77 -5.44 -9.29 14.58
C PHE A 77 -4.16 -8.53 14.28
N TYR A 78 -3.40 -8.20 15.32
CA TYR A 78 -2.09 -7.56 15.18
C TYR A 78 -1.05 -8.20 16.11
N PRO A 79 0.23 -8.24 15.73
CA PRO A 79 1.29 -8.71 16.62
C PRO A 79 1.53 -7.69 17.73
N GLU A 80 1.50 -8.13 18.99
CA GLU A 80 1.64 -7.28 20.20
C GLU A 80 2.85 -6.34 20.13
N ASN A 81 3.99 -6.86 19.66
CA ASN A 81 5.26 -6.15 19.57
C ASN A 81 5.66 -5.79 18.12
N GLY A 82 4.73 -5.86 17.16
CA GLY A 82 5.01 -5.67 15.72
C GLY A 82 4.37 -4.42 15.11
N VAL A 83 3.88 -3.49 15.93
CA VAL A 83 3.27 -2.23 15.52
C VAL A 83 3.86 -1.07 16.31
N SER A 84 3.84 0.16 15.77
CA SER A 84 4.30 1.33 16.52
C SER A 84 3.41 1.60 17.74
N PRO A 85 3.95 2.25 18.81
CA PRO A 85 3.14 2.61 19.98
C PRO A 85 1.88 3.42 19.61
N MET A 86 2.00 4.33 18.65
CA MET A 86 0.88 5.13 18.16
C MET A 86 -0.15 4.26 17.43
N GLN A 87 0.28 3.35 16.56
CA GLN A 87 -0.64 2.45 15.86
C GLN A 87 -1.37 1.51 16.84
N LYS A 88 -0.65 0.96 17.84
CA LYS A 88 -1.24 0.15 18.90
C LYS A 88 -2.32 0.96 19.64
N ARG A 89 -1.97 2.14 20.13
CA ARG A 89 -2.92 3.02 20.84
C ARG A 89 -4.14 3.36 19.99
N GLN A 90 -3.96 3.64 18.70
CA GLN A 90 -5.07 3.92 17.80
C GLN A 90 -6.04 2.74 17.64
N MET A 91 -5.53 1.50 17.65
CA MET A 91 -6.38 0.30 17.56
C MET A 91 -7.05 -0.03 18.90
N ASP A 92 -6.30 -0.01 19.99
CA ASP A 92 -6.79 -0.38 21.33
C ASP A 92 -7.86 0.59 21.86
N THR A 93 -7.82 1.86 21.43
CA THR A 93 -8.79 2.88 21.83
C THR A 93 -9.96 3.03 20.85
N GLN A 94 -10.03 2.18 19.80
CA GLN A 94 -11.10 2.26 18.82
C GLN A 94 -12.43 1.82 19.43
N ALA A 95 -13.39 2.74 19.49
CA ALA A 95 -14.77 2.44 19.88
C ALA A 95 -15.58 1.92 18.68
N GLY A 96 -16.58 1.08 18.97
CA GLY A 96 -17.53 0.51 18.01
C GLY A 96 -18.10 -0.81 18.54
N GLU A 97 -19.42 -0.98 18.47
CA GLU A 97 -20.08 -2.18 19.01
C GLU A 97 -19.88 -3.43 18.14
N ASN A 98 -19.56 -3.24 16.87
CA ASN A 98 -19.32 -4.29 15.88
C ASN A 98 -17.84 -4.63 15.67
N LEU A 99 -16.94 -4.10 16.50
CA LEU A 99 -15.50 -4.21 16.35
C LEU A 99 -14.86 -5.05 17.45
N CYS A 100 -13.86 -5.85 17.09
CA CYS A 100 -13.03 -6.60 18.02
C CYS A 100 -11.56 -6.46 17.61
N VAL A 101 -10.70 -6.15 18.57
CA VAL A 101 -9.25 -5.99 18.37
C VAL A 101 -8.55 -7.05 19.21
N CYS A 102 -7.70 -7.85 18.55
CA CYS A 102 -6.98 -8.96 19.18
C CYS A 102 -5.48 -8.80 18.94
N ALA A 103 -4.72 -8.55 19.99
CA ALA A 103 -3.28 -8.72 19.97
C ALA A 103 -2.92 -10.21 19.99
N ILE A 104 -1.91 -10.60 19.23
CA ILE A 104 -1.38 -11.96 19.21
C ILE A 104 0.07 -12.00 19.65
N GLU A 105 0.46 -13.06 20.34
CA GLU A 105 1.86 -13.40 20.52
C GLU A 105 2.40 -14.01 19.23
N GLY A 106 3.39 -13.36 18.59
CA GLY A 106 3.94 -13.75 17.31
C GLY A 106 4.25 -12.54 16.41
N ASN A 107 4.46 -12.79 15.15
CA ASN A 107 4.73 -11.76 14.14
C ASN A 107 3.55 -11.58 13.18
N PHE A 108 3.72 -10.68 12.20
CA PHE A 108 2.68 -10.41 11.21
C PHE A 108 2.34 -11.62 10.33
N ASP A 109 3.32 -12.47 10.00
CA ASP A 109 3.08 -13.68 9.19
C ASP A 109 2.26 -14.72 9.97
N ASP A 110 2.43 -14.78 11.31
CA ASP A 110 1.61 -15.62 12.18
C ASP A 110 0.16 -15.15 12.17
N ALA A 111 -0.07 -13.83 12.27
CA ALA A 111 -1.41 -13.24 12.16
C ALA A 111 -2.06 -13.53 10.80
N GLN A 112 -1.33 -13.34 9.71
CA GLN A 112 -1.83 -13.64 8.35
C GLN A 112 -2.14 -15.12 8.16
N THR A 113 -1.27 -15.98 8.62
CA THR A 113 -1.45 -17.45 8.52
C THR A 113 -2.67 -17.88 9.32
N GLY A 114 -2.84 -17.36 10.53
CA GLY A 114 -4.01 -17.61 11.37
C GLY A 114 -5.30 -17.19 10.68
N VAL A 115 -5.37 -15.98 10.16
CA VAL A 115 -6.53 -15.47 9.41
C VAL A 115 -6.82 -16.34 8.18
N LYS A 116 -5.82 -16.72 7.39
CA LYS A 116 -6.00 -17.61 6.22
C LYS A 116 -6.57 -18.98 6.63
N ARG A 117 -6.08 -19.56 7.72
CA ARG A 117 -6.60 -20.82 8.26
C ARG A 117 -8.07 -20.71 8.65
N ILE A 118 -8.45 -19.63 9.34
CA ILE A 118 -9.85 -19.37 9.71
C ILE A 118 -10.73 -19.24 8.46
N PHE A 119 -10.25 -18.51 7.42
CA PHE A 119 -10.98 -18.36 6.17
C PHE A 119 -11.22 -19.67 5.41
N THR A 120 -10.33 -20.64 5.56
CA THR A 120 -10.42 -21.95 4.87
C THR A 120 -11.05 -23.04 5.70
N ASP A 121 -11.35 -22.79 6.98
CA ASP A 121 -11.95 -23.76 7.90
C ASP A 121 -13.45 -23.93 7.63
N GLU A 122 -13.83 -25.09 7.11
CA GLU A 122 -15.22 -25.39 6.76
C GLU A 122 -16.15 -25.48 7.98
N ALA A 123 -15.63 -25.89 9.15
CA ALA A 123 -16.44 -25.95 10.38
C ALA A 123 -16.77 -24.53 10.86
N VAL A 124 -15.82 -23.61 10.80
CA VAL A 124 -16.04 -22.20 11.14
C VAL A 124 -17.00 -21.55 10.15
N LYS A 125 -16.85 -21.80 8.85
CA LYS A 125 -17.77 -21.30 7.80
C LYS A 125 -19.21 -21.79 8.05
N ALA A 126 -19.37 -23.08 8.35
CA ALA A 126 -20.69 -23.65 8.64
C ALA A 126 -21.31 -23.04 9.90
N ALA A 127 -20.53 -22.84 10.96
CA ALA A 127 -20.99 -22.21 12.20
C ALA A 127 -21.42 -20.75 11.99
N LEU A 128 -20.72 -19.99 11.14
CA LEU A 128 -21.11 -18.64 10.75
C LEU A 128 -22.39 -18.65 9.92
N ALA A 129 -22.46 -19.53 8.92
CA ALA A 129 -23.63 -19.64 8.05
C ALA A 129 -24.90 -19.97 8.84
N ALA A 130 -24.81 -20.86 9.85
CA ALA A 130 -25.92 -21.20 10.75
C ALA A 130 -26.44 -20.00 11.56
N LYS A 131 -25.60 -18.94 11.71
CA LYS A 131 -25.96 -17.68 12.37
C LYS A 131 -26.33 -16.56 11.38
N GLY A 132 -26.52 -16.87 10.10
CA GLY A 132 -26.78 -15.86 9.08
C GLY A 132 -25.59 -14.96 8.79
N LYS A 133 -24.37 -15.45 9.01
CA LYS A 133 -23.12 -14.69 8.81
C LYS A 133 -22.27 -15.31 7.71
N MET A 134 -21.37 -14.52 7.13
CA MET A 134 -20.40 -14.98 6.13
C MET A 134 -19.08 -14.23 6.27
N PHE A 135 -17.98 -14.85 5.87
CA PHE A 135 -16.70 -14.17 5.83
C PHE A 135 -16.60 -13.16 4.69
N SER A 136 -15.92 -12.05 4.98
CA SER A 136 -15.46 -11.08 3.98
C SER A 136 -14.08 -10.56 4.34
N SER A 137 -13.45 -9.85 3.42
CA SER A 137 -12.09 -9.30 3.60
C SER A 137 -12.04 -7.82 3.28
N ALA A 138 -11.35 -7.05 4.12
CA ALA A 138 -10.98 -5.66 3.86
C ALA A 138 -9.50 -5.50 3.49
N ASN A 139 -8.79 -6.57 3.13
CA ASN A 139 -7.40 -6.52 2.71
C ASN A 139 -7.25 -5.84 1.33
N SER A 140 -6.00 -5.49 0.97
CA SER A 140 -5.69 -4.77 -0.28
C SER A 140 -6.05 -5.53 -1.56
N ILE A 141 -6.30 -6.84 -1.50
CA ILE A 141 -6.82 -7.63 -2.61
C ILE A 141 -8.28 -7.33 -2.95
N ASN A 142 -9.05 -6.76 -2.02
CA ASN A 142 -10.43 -6.35 -2.29
C ASN A 142 -10.43 -5.19 -3.28
N TRP A 143 -11.17 -5.33 -4.40
CA TRP A 143 -11.27 -4.30 -5.42
C TRP A 143 -11.79 -2.97 -4.88
N GLY A 144 -12.70 -3.00 -3.91
CA GLY A 144 -13.19 -1.81 -3.20
C GLY A 144 -12.11 -1.05 -2.42
N ARG A 145 -10.94 -1.69 -2.18
CA ARG A 145 -9.75 -1.02 -1.65
C ARG A 145 -8.93 -0.31 -2.73
N LEU A 146 -8.94 -0.82 -3.95
CA LEU A 146 -8.17 -0.29 -5.06
C LEU A 146 -8.92 0.82 -5.80
N LEU A 147 -10.20 0.61 -6.11
CA LEU A 147 -11.01 1.49 -6.94
C LEU A 147 -11.02 2.97 -6.48
N PRO A 148 -11.24 3.30 -5.19
CA PRO A 148 -11.25 4.69 -4.75
C PRO A 148 -9.89 5.38 -4.89
N GLN A 149 -8.81 4.62 -4.89
CA GLN A 149 -7.45 5.16 -5.01
C GLN A 149 -7.15 5.71 -6.41
N ILE A 150 -7.85 5.28 -7.43
CA ILE A 150 -7.70 5.80 -8.80
C ILE A 150 -8.00 7.30 -8.83
N VAL A 151 -8.99 7.74 -8.06
CA VAL A 151 -9.52 9.11 -8.06
C VAL A 151 -8.46 10.15 -7.70
N TYR A 152 -7.68 9.90 -6.66
CA TYR A 152 -6.72 10.91 -6.20
C TYR A 152 -5.54 11.14 -7.17
N TYR A 153 -5.25 10.20 -8.07
CA TYR A 153 -4.24 10.43 -9.11
C TYR A 153 -4.75 11.38 -10.19
N PHE A 154 -6.03 11.30 -10.56
CA PHE A 154 -6.64 12.31 -11.43
C PHE A 154 -6.69 13.67 -10.73
N SER A 155 -7.09 13.72 -9.45
CA SER A 155 -7.10 14.95 -8.68
C SER A 155 -5.73 15.61 -8.64
N ALA A 156 -4.69 14.84 -8.26
CA ALA A 156 -3.31 15.34 -8.23
C ALA A 156 -2.83 15.90 -9.56
N TYR A 157 -3.16 15.23 -10.67
CA TYR A 157 -2.81 15.72 -12.00
C TYR A 157 -3.52 17.04 -12.32
N LEU A 158 -4.82 17.13 -12.04
CA LEU A 158 -5.60 18.34 -12.27
C LEU A 158 -5.13 19.51 -11.41
N ASP A 159 -4.73 19.23 -10.15
CA ASP A 159 -4.14 20.25 -9.26
C ASP A 159 -2.82 20.80 -9.83
N LEU A 160 -1.98 19.94 -10.42
CA LEU A 160 -0.75 20.39 -11.10
C LEU A 160 -1.05 21.24 -12.33
N VAL A 161 -2.04 20.86 -13.14
CA VAL A 161 -2.48 21.65 -14.30
C VAL A 161 -3.02 22.99 -13.86
N GLN A 162 -3.89 23.01 -12.84
CA GLN A 162 -4.47 24.25 -12.31
C GLN A 162 -3.41 25.19 -11.71
N ALA A 163 -2.38 24.62 -11.06
CA ALA A 163 -1.25 25.36 -10.52
C ALA A 163 -0.20 25.80 -11.58
N GLY A 164 -0.43 25.46 -12.86
CA GLY A 164 0.50 25.78 -13.94
C GLY A 164 1.84 25.02 -13.89
N LYS A 165 1.89 23.91 -13.13
CA LYS A 165 3.09 23.07 -12.98
C LYS A 165 3.26 22.08 -14.13
N THR A 166 2.18 21.77 -14.83
CA THR A 166 2.18 20.97 -16.06
C THR A 166 1.05 21.45 -16.99
N ALA A 167 1.16 21.19 -18.28
CA ALA A 167 0.09 21.47 -19.23
C ALA A 167 -0.91 20.31 -19.30
N MET A 168 -2.16 20.59 -19.64
CA MET A 168 -3.15 19.53 -19.88
C MET A 168 -2.66 18.59 -20.98
N GLY A 169 -2.64 17.29 -20.72
CA GLY A 169 -2.14 16.24 -21.62
C GLY A 169 -0.63 16.00 -21.53
N ALA A 170 0.13 16.88 -20.88
CA ALA A 170 1.56 16.65 -20.66
C ALA A 170 1.79 15.52 -19.63
N PRO A 171 2.84 14.71 -19.84
CA PRO A 171 3.07 13.54 -18.96
C PRO A 171 3.58 13.93 -17.57
N ILE A 172 3.28 13.10 -16.60
CA ILE A 172 3.84 13.12 -15.26
C ILE A 172 4.48 11.78 -14.90
N ASN A 173 5.39 11.78 -13.93
CA ASN A 173 5.85 10.58 -13.25
C ASN A 173 5.08 10.39 -11.93
N VAL A 174 4.89 9.15 -11.52
CA VAL A 174 4.23 8.83 -10.24
C VAL A 174 5.18 7.96 -9.41
N VAL A 175 5.49 8.42 -8.19
CA VAL A 175 6.39 7.76 -7.25
C VAL A 175 5.57 7.23 -6.08
N VAL A 176 5.69 5.93 -5.78
CA VAL A 176 4.87 5.30 -4.75
C VAL A 176 5.72 4.43 -3.84
N PRO A 177 5.69 4.68 -2.50
CA PRO A 177 6.22 3.73 -1.53
C PRO A 177 5.36 2.46 -1.56
N THR A 178 5.96 1.34 -1.96
CA THR A 178 5.20 0.17 -2.42
C THR A 178 5.48 -1.06 -1.58
N GLY A 179 4.42 -1.66 -1.04
CA GLY A 179 4.39 -2.99 -0.45
C GLY A 179 3.47 -3.92 -1.26
N ASN A 180 2.20 -4.00 -0.90
CA ASN A 180 1.20 -4.88 -1.54
C ASN A 180 0.74 -4.44 -2.95
N PHE A 181 1.43 -3.52 -3.57
CA PHE A 181 1.23 -3.04 -4.94
C PHE A 181 -0.15 -2.39 -5.23
N GLY A 182 -1.02 -2.22 -4.23
CA GLY A 182 -2.38 -1.70 -4.44
C GLY A 182 -2.40 -0.24 -4.90
N ASN A 183 -1.64 0.61 -4.23
CA ASN A 183 -1.57 2.05 -4.51
C ASN A 183 -0.99 2.33 -5.92
N ILE A 184 0.17 1.77 -6.24
CA ILE A 184 0.80 1.96 -7.56
C ILE A 184 -0.02 1.32 -8.70
N LEU A 185 -0.74 0.23 -8.42
CA LEU A 185 -1.67 -0.38 -9.36
C LEU A 185 -2.88 0.53 -9.63
N ALA A 186 -3.36 1.28 -8.64
CA ALA A 186 -4.39 2.28 -8.85
C ALA A 186 -3.92 3.39 -9.79
N ALA A 187 -2.66 3.84 -9.67
CA ALA A 187 -2.05 4.76 -10.63
C ALA A 187 -1.95 4.15 -12.03
N TYR A 188 -1.62 2.86 -12.14
CA TYR A 188 -1.61 2.15 -13.42
C TYR A 188 -3.00 2.09 -14.06
N TYR A 189 -4.06 1.84 -13.29
CA TYR A 189 -5.41 1.91 -13.80
C TYR A 189 -5.80 3.33 -14.22
N ALA A 190 -5.39 4.36 -13.48
CA ALA A 190 -5.58 5.75 -13.90
C ALA A 190 -4.94 6.02 -15.27
N LYS A 191 -3.72 5.51 -15.52
CA LYS A 191 -3.09 5.57 -16.84
C LYS A 191 -3.91 4.85 -17.91
N ARG A 192 -4.42 3.65 -17.64
CA ARG A 192 -5.30 2.93 -18.58
C ARG A 192 -6.61 3.67 -18.87
N MET A 193 -7.06 4.51 -17.95
CA MET A 193 -8.21 5.40 -18.11
C MET A 193 -7.89 6.72 -18.82
N GLY A 194 -6.62 6.95 -19.19
CA GLY A 194 -6.20 8.11 -19.98
C GLY A 194 -5.35 9.14 -19.23
N LEU A 195 -5.03 8.91 -17.92
CA LEU A 195 -4.10 9.80 -17.20
C LEU A 195 -2.71 9.72 -17.85
N PRO A 196 -2.06 10.85 -18.24
CA PRO A 196 -0.81 10.83 -18.97
C PRO A 196 0.38 10.55 -18.03
N VAL A 197 0.51 9.33 -17.53
CA VAL A 197 1.64 8.90 -16.71
C VAL A 197 2.75 8.37 -17.63
N ARG A 198 3.96 8.94 -17.53
CA ARG A 198 5.14 8.48 -18.27
C ARG A 198 5.77 7.27 -17.62
N LYS A 199 6.10 7.38 -16.33
CA LYS A 199 6.79 6.33 -15.57
C LYS A 199 6.20 6.17 -14.17
N PHE A 200 6.06 4.93 -13.72
CA PHE A 200 5.79 4.58 -12.34
C PHE A 200 7.12 4.25 -11.65
N ILE A 201 7.42 4.93 -10.57
CA ILE A 201 8.62 4.73 -9.78
C ILE A 201 8.23 3.97 -8.53
N CYS A 202 8.54 2.68 -8.51
CA CYS A 202 8.23 1.77 -7.41
C CYS A 202 9.35 1.85 -6.38
N ALA A 203 9.04 2.39 -5.21
CA ALA A 203 9.99 2.53 -4.13
C ALA A 203 9.82 1.39 -3.11
N SER A 204 10.90 0.67 -2.82
CA SER A 204 10.98 -0.39 -1.82
C SER A 204 11.85 0.06 -0.65
N ASN A 205 11.62 -0.52 0.54
CA ASN A 205 12.58 -0.47 1.63
C ASN A 205 13.61 -1.62 1.48
N ARG A 206 14.28 -2.00 2.56
CA ARG A 206 15.26 -3.11 2.56
C ARG A 206 14.66 -4.43 2.07
N ASN A 207 13.33 -4.62 2.18
CA ASN A 207 12.62 -5.74 1.56
C ASN A 207 12.35 -5.43 0.08
N ASN A 208 13.40 -5.48 -0.74
CA ASN A 208 13.46 -4.95 -2.09
C ASN A 208 13.00 -5.92 -3.19
N ILE A 209 12.16 -6.89 -2.88
CA ILE A 209 11.72 -7.92 -3.84
C ILE A 209 11.09 -7.33 -5.11
N LEU A 210 10.31 -6.25 -4.97
CA LEU A 210 9.70 -5.56 -6.12
C LEU A 210 10.74 -4.85 -6.98
N THR A 211 11.77 -4.28 -6.37
CA THR A 211 12.89 -3.64 -7.08
C THR A 211 13.62 -4.66 -7.94
N ASP A 212 13.97 -5.82 -7.36
CA ASP A 212 14.65 -6.89 -8.10
C ASP A 212 13.76 -7.42 -9.22
N PHE A 213 12.47 -7.68 -8.93
CA PHE A 213 11.53 -8.15 -9.94
C PHE A 213 11.40 -7.18 -11.12
N ILE A 214 11.18 -5.89 -10.88
CA ILE A 214 11.02 -4.89 -11.94
C ILE A 214 12.29 -4.79 -12.81
N ARG A 215 13.47 -4.90 -12.19
CA ARG A 215 14.76 -4.83 -12.89
C ARG A 215 15.08 -6.09 -13.69
N THR A 216 14.76 -7.27 -13.14
CA THR A 216 15.24 -8.56 -13.69
C THR A 216 14.16 -9.41 -14.33
N GLY A 217 12.89 -9.23 -14.00
CA GLY A 217 11.79 -10.13 -14.35
C GLY A 217 11.72 -11.39 -13.47
N VAL A 218 12.58 -11.49 -12.44
CA VAL A 218 12.61 -12.61 -11.50
C VAL A 218 12.00 -12.20 -10.17
N TYR A 219 10.95 -12.88 -9.74
CA TYR A 219 10.35 -12.73 -8.42
C TYR A 219 10.77 -13.89 -7.54
N ASP A 220 11.56 -13.64 -6.50
CA ASP A 220 12.08 -14.67 -5.60
C ASP A 220 11.89 -14.27 -4.14
N ARG A 221 10.94 -14.95 -3.45
CA ARG A 221 10.66 -14.76 -2.02
C ARG A 221 11.57 -15.56 -1.08
N ASN A 222 12.45 -16.40 -1.62
CA ASN A 222 13.40 -17.22 -0.84
C ASN A 222 14.58 -16.36 -0.37
N ARG A 223 14.29 -15.35 0.43
CA ARG A 223 15.24 -14.36 0.97
C ARG A 223 14.91 -13.99 2.41
N GLY A 224 15.83 -13.31 3.09
CA GLY A 224 15.61 -12.82 4.44
C GLY A 224 14.47 -11.78 4.48
N PHE A 225 13.68 -11.82 5.53
CA PHE A 225 12.70 -10.79 5.87
C PHE A 225 13.31 -9.82 6.88
N TYR A 226 13.11 -8.53 6.68
CA TYR A 226 13.62 -7.48 7.54
C TYR A 226 12.46 -6.66 8.11
N THR A 227 12.43 -6.51 9.43
CA THR A 227 11.58 -5.51 10.08
C THR A 227 12.25 -4.15 9.96
N THR A 228 11.57 -3.17 9.37
CA THR A 228 12.11 -1.85 9.09
C THR A 228 11.32 -0.74 9.76
N ILE A 229 11.81 0.50 9.69
CA ILE A 229 11.09 1.69 10.15
C ILE A 229 9.93 2.10 9.23
N SER A 230 9.75 1.43 8.08
CA SER A 230 8.63 1.64 7.14
C SER A 230 7.76 0.36 7.00
N PRO A 231 7.09 -0.09 8.08
CA PRO A 231 6.53 -1.45 8.20
C PRO A 231 5.44 -1.78 7.18
N SER A 232 4.75 -0.80 6.59
CA SER A 232 3.73 -1.08 5.55
C SER A 232 4.35 -1.58 4.23
N MET A 233 5.67 -1.50 4.08
CA MET A 233 6.44 -1.97 2.93
C MET A 233 7.20 -3.27 3.23
N ASP A 234 7.12 -3.80 4.46
CA ASP A 234 7.75 -5.06 4.87
C ASP A 234 6.95 -6.23 4.31
N ILE A 235 7.32 -6.67 3.11
CA ILE A 235 6.65 -7.77 2.41
C ILE A 235 7.66 -8.66 1.66
N LEU A 236 7.34 -9.94 1.57
CA LEU A 236 7.97 -10.88 0.63
C LEU A 236 7.00 -11.36 -0.45
N VAL A 237 5.70 -11.15 -0.27
CA VAL A 237 4.67 -11.45 -1.28
C VAL A 237 3.80 -10.21 -1.49
N SER A 238 3.86 -9.66 -2.70
CA SER A 238 3.10 -8.48 -3.10
C SER A 238 1.77 -8.88 -3.72
N SER A 239 0.70 -8.75 -2.97
CA SER A 239 -0.61 -9.38 -3.25
C SER A 239 -1.37 -8.84 -4.48
N ASN A 240 -0.99 -7.70 -5.04
CA ASN A 240 -1.66 -7.14 -6.22
C ASN A 240 -0.79 -7.11 -7.47
N LEU A 241 0.47 -7.54 -7.39
CA LEU A 241 1.37 -7.57 -8.54
C LEU A 241 0.82 -8.49 -9.64
N GLU A 242 0.19 -9.61 -9.27
CA GLU A 242 -0.42 -10.55 -10.21
C GLU A 242 -1.44 -9.87 -11.15
N ARG A 243 -2.16 -8.84 -10.69
CA ARG A 243 -3.10 -8.09 -11.52
C ARG A 243 -2.40 -7.26 -12.60
N LEU A 244 -1.25 -6.67 -12.28
CA LEU A 244 -0.42 -6.01 -13.29
C LEU A 244 0.08 -7.02 -14.31
N LEU A 245 0.61 -8.14 -13.84
CA LEU A 245 1.16 -9.20 -14.70
C LEU A 245 0.10 -9.76 -15.64
N PHE A 246 -1.14 -9.97 -15.17
CA PHE A 246 -2.24 -10.40 -16.01
C PHE A 246 -2.44 -9.47 -17.21
N HIS A 247 -2.45 -8.15 -16.98
CA HIS A 247 -2.59 -7.20 -18.07
C HIS A 247 -1.37 -7.15 -19.01
N LEU A 248 -0.16 -7.27 -18.46
CA LEU A 248 1.06 -7.12 -19.24
C LEU A 248 1.45 -8.38 -20.02
N CYS A 249 0.96 -9.56 -19.59
CA CYS A 249 1.18 -10.80 -20.34
C CYS A 249 0.10 -11.05 -21.42
N GLY A 250 -0.71 -10.05 -21.76
CA GLY A 250 -1.76 -10.16 -22.77
C GLY A 250 -3.05 -10.82 -22.25
N GLU A 251 -3.30 -10.75 -20.94
CA GLU A 251 -4.45 -11.35 -20.27
C GLU A 251 -4.50 -12.89 -20.38
N ASP A 252 -3.31 -13.51 -20.50
CA ASP A 252 -3.14 -14.97 -20.55
C ASP A 252 -3.23 -15.54 -19.12
N ASP A 253 -4.39 -16.10 -18.79
CA ASP A 253 -4.68 -16.71 -17.49
C ASP A 253 -3.80 -17.93 -17.19
N LYS A 254 -3.40 -18.69 -18.20
CA LYS A 254 -2.56 -19.89 -18.04
C LYS A 254 -1.12 -19.52 -17.71
N LYS A 255 -0.59 -18.48 -18.37
CA LYS A 255 0.73 -17.95 -18.04
C LYS A 255 0.76 -17.46 -16.59
N LEU A 256 -0.23 -16.63 -16.22
CA LEU A 256 -0.30 -16.10 -14.86
C LEU A 256 -0.43 -17.22 -13.83
N ALA A 257 -1.34 -18.17 -14.05
CA ALA A 257 -1.53 -19.31 -13.16
C ALA A 257 -0.24 -20.10 -12.94
N ALA A 258 0.53 -20.36 -14.01
CA ALA A 258 1.81 -21.06 -13.92
C ALA A 258 2.84 -20.29 -13.05
N TRP A 259 2.93 -18.95 -13.18
CA TRP A 259 3.81 -18.14 -12.32
C TRP A 259 3.36 -18.15 -10.85
N MET A 260 2.05 -18.06 -10.58
CA MET A 260 1.54 -18.10 -9.22
C MET A 260 1.71 -19.48 -8.56
N GLU A 261 1.57 -20.57 -9.33
CA GLU A 261 1.85 -21.92 -8.88
C GLU A 261 3.35 -22.13 -8.58
N ALA A 262 4.24 -21.61 -9.42
CA ALA A 262 5.68 -21.61 -9.16
C ALA A 262 6.05 -20.82 -7.91
N LEU A 263 5.42 -19.67 -7.69
CA LEU A 263 5.60 -18.89 -6.46
C LEU A 263 5.12 -19.66 -5.23
N GLN A 264 4.01 -20.37 -5.32
CA GLN A 264 3.44 -21.12 -4.21
C GLN A 264 4.29 -22.33 -3.86
N SER A 265 4.74 -23.08 -4.84
CA SER A 265 5.47 -24.35 -4.67
C SER A 265 6.97 -24.17 -4.44
N GLY A 266 7.62 -23.29 -5.22
CA GLY A 266 9.07 -23.09 -5.21
C GLY A 266 9.52 -21.74 -4.64
N GLY A 267 8.58 -20.83 -4.35
CA GLY A 267 8.89 -19.51 -3.80
C GLY A 267 9.41 -18.49 -4.81
N ALA A 268 9.51 -18.85 -6.10
CA ALA A 268 10.03 -17.98 -7.14
C ALA A 268 9.37 -18.25 -8.51
N TYR A 269 9.36 -17.21 -9.36
CA TYR A 269 9.04 -17.34 -10.79
C TYR A 269 9.84 -16.33 -11.61
N THR A 270 9.94 -16.61 -12.91
CA THR A 270 10.50 -15.69 -13.90
C THR A 270 9.45 -15.45 -14.97
N VAL A 271 9.15 -14.18 -15.26
CA VAL A 271 8.26 -13.85 -16.37
C VAL A 271 9.00 -13.94 -17.70
N ASP A 272 8.27 -14.15 -18.79
CA ASP A 272 8.87 -14.14 -20.14
C ASP A 272 9.44 -12.76 -20.51
N GLY A 273 10.30 -12.75 -21.54
CA GLY A 273 11.00 -11.53 -21.98
C GLY A 273 10.05 -10.40 -22.34
N ASP A 274 8.97 -10.68 -23.08
CA ASP A 274 8.00 -9.69 -23.53
C ASP A 274 7.29 -9.04 -22.32
N THR A 275 6.90 -9.85 -21.34
CA THR A 275 6.28 -9.34 -20.10
C THR A 275 7.29 -8.53 -19.27
N ALA A 276 8.54 -8.99 -19.16
CA ALA A 276 9.59 -8.25 -18.46
C ALA A 276 9.87 -6.90 -19.13
N ASP A 277 9.92 -6.84 -20.45
CA ASP A 277 10.10 -5.61 -21.22
C ASP A 277 8.90 -4.65 -21.04
N ALA A 278 7.68 -5.17 -21.05
CA ALA A 278 6.48 -4.39 -20.78
C ALA A 278 6.48 -3.79 -19.36
N VAL A 279 6.95 -4.55 -18.36
CA VAL A 279 7.14 -4.04 -17.00
C VAL A 279 8.17 -2.90 -17.00
N ARG A 280 9.37 -3.11 -17.55
CA ARG A 280 10.44 -2.10 -17.60
C ARG A 280 10.07 -0.86 -18.41
N ALA A 281 9.25 -1.01 -19.44
CA ALA A 281 8.76 0.13 -20.21
C ALA A 281 7.93 1.10 -19.37
N LEU A 282 7.14 0.58 -18.42
CA LEU A 282 6.23 1.37 -17.58
C LEU A 282 6.81 1.72 -16.20
N PHE A 283 7.61 0.82 -15.62
CA PHE A 283 8.11 0.94 -14.26
C PHE A 283 9.62 1.15 -14.21
N TRP A 284 10.04 1.90 -13.23
CA TRP A 284 11.41 1.95 -12.71
C TRP A 284 11.35 1.65 -11.20
N ALA A 285 12.39 1.08 -10.62
CA ALA A 285 12.38 0.72 -9.21
C ALA A 285 13.73 0.93 -8.54
N GLY A 286 13.67 1.31 -7.27
CA GLY A 286 14.81 1.46 -6.38
C GLY A 286 14.43 1.11 -4.95
N CYS A 287 15.42 1.13 -4.06
CA CYS A 287 15.21 0.88 -2.64
C CYS A 287 16.07 1.78 -1.77
N CYS A 288 15.61 1.99 -0.53
CA CYS A 288 16.37 2.63 0.53
C CYS A 288 16.31 1.75 1.78
N ASP A 289 17.43 1.58 2.46
CA ASP A 289 17.46 0.99 3.79
C ASP A 289 17.08 1.99 4.89
N ASP A 290 17.08 1.55 6.16
CA ASP A 290 16.68 2.41 7.27
C ASP A 290 17.64 3.59 7.49
N ALA A 291 18.95 3.39 7.28
CA ALA A 291 19.95 4.45 7.44
C ALA A 291 19.82 5.51 6.37
N GLU A 292 19.61 5.09 5.12
CA GLU A 292 19.34 5.98 3.98
C GLU A 292 18.02 6.73 4.21
N THR A 293 16.96 6.03 4.68
CA THR A 293 15.65 6.62 4.96
C THR A 293 15.73 7.73 6.01
N VAL A 294 16.46 7.50 7.11
CA VAL A 294 16.73 8.50 8.15
C VAL A 294 17.48 9.71 7.58
N GLY A 295 18.47 9.47 6.71
CA GLY A 295 19.18 10.53 5.99
C GLY A 295 18.25 11.39 5.14
N VAL A 296 17.38 10.74 4.37
CA VAL A 296 16.39 11.41 3.50
C VAL A 296 15.42 12.28 4.29
N ILE A 297 14.93 11.82 5.47
CA ILE A 297 14.05 12.64 6.34
C ILE A 297 14.73 13.97 6.69
N ARG A 298 16.00 13.92 7.12
CA ARG A 298 16.79 15.13 7.46
C ARG A 298 17.02 16.04 6.27
N ASP A 299 17.44 15.47 5.15
CA ASP A 299 17.82 16.21 3.95
C ASP A 299 16.61 16.91 3.33
N VAL A 300 15.46 16.24 3.25
CA VAL A 300 14.20 16.82 2.75
C VAL A 300 13.73 17.93 3.68
N PHE A 301 13.80 17.74 5.00
CA PHE A 301 13.41 18.78 5.93
C PHE A 301 14.35 19.98 5.88
N ALA A 302 15.66 19.75 5.84
CA ALA A 302 16.65 20.83 5.78
C ALA A 302 16.57 21.65 4.48
N ARG A 303 16.32 20.96 3.36
CA ARG A 303 16.31 21.59 2.02
C ARG A 303 14.95 22.22 1.70
N ASP A 304 13.88 21.48 1.94
CA ASP A 304 12.52 21.81 1.47
C ASP A 304 11.58 22.28 2.59
N GLY A 305 12.00 22.18 3.87
CA GLY A 305 11.15 22.46 5.03
C GLY A 305 9.99 21.46 5.20
N TYR A 306 10.04 20.32 4.48
CA TYR A 306 8.97 19.32 4.47
C TYR A 306 9.33 18.11 5.34
N LEU A 307 8.51 17.87 6.37
CA LEU A 307 8.67 16.73 7.25
C LEU A 307 7.86 15.54 6.70
N CYS A 308 8.56 14.51 6.24
CA CYS A 308 7.92 13.29 5.75
C CYS A 308 7.97 12.16 6.77
N ASP A 309 7.02 11.23 6.67
CA ASP A 309 7.07 9.94 7.37
C ASP A 309 8.11 9.00 6.71
N THR A 310 8.39 7.90 7.37
CA THR A 310 9.40 6.93 6.92
C THR A 310 9.12 6.33 5.55
N HIS A 311 7.85 6.07 5.20
CA HIS A 311 7.47 5.53 3.88
C HIS A 311 7.64 6.58 2.78
N THR A 312 7.19 7.82 3.04
CA THR A 312 7.39 8.94 2.12
C THR A 312 8.88 9.22 1.91
N ALA A 313 9.69 9.10 2.95
CA ALA A 313 11.14 9.26 2.86
C ALA A 313 11.77 8.22 1.93
N VAL A 314 11.38 6.94 2.01
CA VAL A 314 11.81 5.92 1.04
C VAL A 314 11.46 6.33 -0.39
N ALA A 315 10.23 6.83 -0.63
CA ALA A 315 9.82 7.28 -1.96
C ALA A 315 10.65 8.48 -2.45
N MET A 316 10.96 9.43 -1.58
CA MET A 316 11.82 10.59 -1.89
C MET A 316 13.25 10.18 -2.26
N GLY A 317 13.83 9.27 -1.47
CA GLY A 317 15.19 8.76 -1.73
C GLY A 317 15.27 7.98 -3.05
N VAL A 318 14.28 7.12 -3.31
CA VAL A 318 14.19 6.36 -4.55
C VAL A 318 13.95 7.29 -5.77
N TYR A 319 13.17 8.35 -5.59
CA TYR A 319 13.02 9.36 -6.65
C TYR A 319 14.34 10.09 -6.94
N ALA A 320 15.13 10.40 -5.93
CA ALA A 320 16.46 10.99 -6.12
C ALA A 320 17.40 10.03 -6.89
N GLN A 321 17.36 8.72 -6.61
CA GLN A 321 18.09 7.71 -7.38
C GLN A 321 17.65 7.70 -8.85
N TYR A 322 16.34 7.71 -9.10
CA TYR A 322 15.77 7.77 -10.45
C TYR A 322 16.26 8.99 -11.23
N LYS A 323 16.19 10.17 -10.62
CA LYS A 323 16.67 11.43 -11.22
C LYS A 323 18.15 11.38 -11.54
N ALA A 324 18.98 10.87 -10.63
CA ALA A 324 20.41 10.75 -10.82
C ALA A 324 20.78 9.78 -11.97
N GLU A 325 20.03 8.67 -12.10
CA GLU A 325 20.27 7.65 -13.12
C GLU A 325 19.79 8.09 -14.51
N THR A 326 18.63 8.77 -14.59
CA THR A 326 17.95 8.99 -15.87
C THR A 326 18.02 10.43 -16.39
N GLY A 327 18.25 11.41 -15.52
CA GLY A 327 18.16 12.83 -15.88
C GLY A 327 16.72 13.29 -16.26
N ASP A 328 15.70 12.49 -15.98
CA ASP A 328 14.32 12.78 -16.38
C ASP A 328 13.72 13.95 -15.58
N ASP A 329 13.38 15.06 -16.24
CA ASP A 329 12.82 16.27 -15.65
C ASP A 329 11.29 16.35 -15.71
N THR A 330 10.62 15.27 -16.12
CA THR A 330 9.16 15.18 -16.10
C THR A 330 8.63 15.44 -14.68
N PRO A 331 7.61 16.30 -14.50
CA PRO A 331 7.03 16.55 -13.19
C PRO A 331 6.62 15.26 -12.49
N ALA A 332 6.99 15.11 -11.22
CA ALA A 332 6.74 13.90 -10.45
C ALA A 332 5.77 14.14 -9.30
N VAL A 333 4.77 13.27 -9.18
CA VAL A 333 3.86 13.18 -8.04
C VAL A 333 4.34 12.07 -7.12
N ILE A 334 4.73 12.42 -5.90
CA ILE A 334 5.20 11.50 -4.87
C ILE A 334 4.07 11.27 -3.87
N ALA A 335 3.60 10.03 -3.77
CA ALA A 335 2.55 9.66 -2.83
C ALA A 335 3.09 9.67 -1.39
N SER A 336 2.62 10.62 -0.58
CA SER A 336 2.85 10.67 0.85
C SER A 336 1.74 9.91 1.57
N THR A 337 2.07 8.73 2.09
CA THR A 337 1.07 7.72 2.46
C THR A 337 0.69 7.70 3.92
N ALA A 338 1.45 8.37 4.78
CA ALA A 338 1.16 8.47 6.21
C ALA A 338 1.64 9.80 6.79
N SER A 339 1.03 10.22 7.89
CA SER A 339 1.50 11.36 8.67
C SER A 339 2.81 11.01 9.40
N PRO A 340 3.79 11.92 9.45
CA PRO A 340 5.04 11.72 10.21
C PRO A 340 4.78 11.45 11.69
N TYR A 341 3.70 11.95 12.27
CA TYR A 341 3.34 11.71 13.67
C TYR A 341 3.00 10.25 14.00
N LYS A 342 2.67 9.43 13.01
CA LYS A 342 2.43 7.99 13.23
C LYS A 342 3.73 7.21 13.47
N PHE A 343 4.84 7.77 13.04
CA PHE A 343 6.19 7.19 13.14
C PHE A 343 7.13 8.14 13.87
N SER A 344 6.59 8.85 14.87
CA SER A 344 7.28 9.90 15.62
C SER A 344 8.66 9.46 16.13
N ASP A 345 8.79 8.25 16.66
CA ASP A 345 10.05 7.75 17.20
C ASP A 345 11.15 7.72 16.14
N SER A 346 10.84 7.17 14.96
CA SER A 346 11.81 7.09 13.84
C SER A 346 12.10 8.46 13.24
N VAL A 347 11.09 9.34 13.21
CA VAL A 347 11.25 10.73 12.72
C VAL A 347 12.12 11.54 13.70
N LEU A 348 11.90 11.41 15.00
CA LEU A 348 12.71 12.09 16.02
C LEU A 348 14.16 11.57 16.05
N ASP A 349 14.35 10.25 15.87
CA ASP A 349 15.68 9.64 15.74
C ASP A 349 16.47 10.26 14.58
N ALA A 350 15.78 10.61 13.47
CA ALA A 350 16.43 11.28 12.33
C ALA A 350 17.06 12.63 12.70
N PHE A 351 16.55 13.31 13.72
CA PHE A 351 17.06 14.59 14.20
C PHE A 351 17.85 14.51 15.50
N GLY A 352 18.00 13.31 16.06
CA GLY A 352 18.65 13.11 17.37
C GLY A 352 17.86 13.76 18.53
N CYS A 353 16.54 13.89 18.37
CA CYS A 353 15.66 14.45 19.39
C CYS A 353 15.24 13.40 20.42
N GLU A 354 15.01 13.84 21.67
CA GLU A 354 14.44 12.97 22.69
C GLU A 354 13.01 12.56 22.31
N LYS A 355 12.69 11.30 22.58
CA LYS A 355 11.34 10.76 22.36
C LYS A 355 10.42 11.16 23.51
N PRO A 356 9.16 11.49 23.26
CA PRO A 356 8.20 11.87 24.27
C PRO A 356 7.80 10.74 25.22
#